data_9ac1c7aab8efeaa81d46dca32d484f2b
#
_entry.id   9ac1c7aab8efeaa81d46dca32d484f2b
#
_cell.length_a   1.000
_cell.length_b   1.000
_cell.length_c   1.000
_cell.angle_alpha   90.00
_cell.angle_beta   90.00
_cell.angle_gamma   90.00
#
_symmetry.space_group_name_H-M   'P 1'
#
loop_
_entity.id
_entity.type
_entity.pdbx_description
1 polymer ?
#
loop_
_entity_poly.entity_id
_entity_poly.type
_entity_poly.pdbx_seq_one_letter_code
_entity_poly.pdbx_strand_id
1 'polypeptide(L)'
;MLGRHHRRDSAVVVDEAVAYAESLQLAGNGKEIWVFDIDETSLSNLPYYANHGFGATLYNDTSFREYVAEGSAPALPETRRLYRRLLQLGVKPVFLTGRTEDQRNITVTNLRRQGYSGWMKLLLKPAVHAAGELQGSAVAYKSGERQKLEDAGFTIVGNIGDQWSDILGTPEGTRTFKLPDPMYYIG
;
A
#
# COMPACT_ATOMS: atom_id res chain seq x y z
N MET A 1 15.31 -8.11 6.05
CA MET A 1 15.17 -7.17 4.93
C MET A 1 16.48 -6.84 4.22
N LEU A 2 17.61 -6.69 4.91
CA LEU A 2 18.90 -6.43 4.23
C LEU A 2 19.41 -7.61 3.37
N GLY A 3 18.83 -8.77 3.50
CA GLY A 3 19.24 -9.98 2.79
C GLY A 3 18.44 -10.28 1.53
N ARG A 4 18.93 -11.27 0.77
CA ARG A 4 18.27 -11.75 -0.46
C ARG A 4 16.92 -12.44 -0.20
N HIS A 5 16.65 -12.92 1.03
CA HIS A 5 15.43 -13.67 1.37
C HIS A 5 14.18 -12.81 1.23
N HIS A 6 14.11 -11.67 1.91
CA HIS A 6 12.96 -10.77 1.81
C HIS A 6 12.63 -10.40 0.36
N ARG A 7 13.66 -10.09 -0.46
CA ARG A 7 13.43 -9.77 -1.88
C ARG A 7 12.94 -10.96 -2.68
N ARG A 8 13.42 -12.17 -2.38
CA ARG A 8 12.94 -13.40 -3.03
C ARG A 8 11.51 -13.71 -2.65
N ASP A 9 11.18 -13.60 -1.37
CA ASP A 9 9.84 -13.85 -0.87
C ASP A 9 8.84 -12.84 -1.45
N SER A 10 9.23 -11.56 -1.49
CA SER A 10 8.42 -10.53 -2.17
C SER A 10 8.29 -10.79 -3.67
N ALA A 11 9.34 -11.29 -4.32
CA ALA A 11 9.29 -11.64 -5.73
C ALA A 11 8.30 -12.77 -6.01
N VAL A 12 8.28 -13.82 -5.18
CA VAL A 12 7.32 -14.93 -5.31
C VAL A 12 5.88 -14.43 -5.24
N VAL A 13 5.56 -13.60 -4.24
CA VAL A 13 4.21 -13.02 -4.11
C VAL A 13 3.85 -12.16 -5.32
N VAL A 14 4.79 -11.35 -5.79
CA VAL A 14 4.56 -10.47 -6.95
C VAL A 14 4.49 -11.25 -8.26
N ASP A 15 5.24 -12.34 -8.43
CA ASP A 15 5.13 -13.22 -9.61
C ASP A 15 3.74 -13.83 -9.69
N GLU A 16 3.19 -14.31 -8.59
CA GLU A 16 1.80 -14.79 -8.49
C GLU A 16 0.79 -13.68 -8.79
N ALA A 17 1.02 -12.46 -8.29
CA ALA A 17 0.14 -11.32 -8.54
C ALA A 17 0.15 -10.92 -10.03
N VAL A 18 1.32 -10.94 -10.68
CA VAL A 18 1.45 -10.65 -12.10
C VAL A 18 0.77 -11.74 -12.94
N ALA A 19 1.03 -13.02 -12.65
CA ALA A 19 0.40 -14.13 -13.36
C ALA A 19 -1.13 -14.07 -13.24
N TYR A 20 -1.65 -13.78 -12.05
CA TYR A 20 -3.07 -13.57 -11.84
C TYR A 20 -3.60 -12.38 -12.66
N ALA A 21 -2.93 -11.22 -12.61
CA ALA A 21 -3.34 -10.03 -13.35
C ALA A 21 -3.41 -10.28 -14.86
N GLU A 22 -2.45 -11.06 -15.41
CA GLU A 22 -2.41 -11.44 -16.83
C GLU A 22 -3.51 -12.42 -17.22
N SER A 23 -4.04 -13.18 -16.27
CA SER A 23 -5.15 -14.12 -16.51
C SER A 23 -6.54 -13.46 -16.48
N LEU A 24 -6.64 -12.19 -16.04
CA LEU A 24 -7.92 -11.52 -15.91
C LEU A 24 -8.59 -11.25 -17.26
N GLN A 25 -9.87 -11.54 -17.33
CA GLN A 25 -10.75 -11.15 -18.42
C GLN A 25 -11.36 -9.78 -18.10
N LEU A 26 -10.67 -8.70 -18.46
CA LEU A 26 -11.13 -7.34 -18.16
C LEU A 26 -12.31 -6.96 -19.05
N ALA A 27 -13.32 -6.31 -18.47
CA ALA A 27 -14.50 -5.85 -19.20
C ALA A 27 -14.22 -4.66 -20.13
N GLY A 28 -13.04 -4.05 -20.01
CA GLY A 28 -12.62 -2.90 -20.82
C GLY A 28 -13.40 -1.60 -20.53
N ASN A 29 -14.18 -1.57 -19.48
CA ASN A 29 -15.00 -0.42 -19.07
C ASN A 29 -14.23 0.56 -18.15
N GLY A 30 -12.99 0.25 -17.80
CA GLY A 30 -12.13 1.06 -16.94
C GLY A 30 -12.56 1.09 -15.47
N LYS A 31 -13.34 0.11 -15.03
CA LYS A 31 -13.81 -0.01 -13.64
C LYS A 31 -12.98 -0.96 -12.79
N GLU A 32 -12.13 -1.76 -13.41
CA GLU A 32 -11.23 -2.67 -12.71
C GLU A 32 -10.07 -1.88 -12.08
N ILE A 33 -9.93 -2.05 -10.77
CA ILE A 33 -8.90 -1.40 -9.97
C ILE A 33 -8.09 -2.41 -9.16
N TRP A 34 -6.86 -2.03 -8.85
CA TRP A 34 -6.00 -2.77 -7.93
C TRP A 34 -5.57 -1.88 -6.78
N VAL A 35 -5.81 -2.33 -5.55
CA VAL A 35 -5.47 -1.57 -4.35
C VAL A 35 -4.05 -1.91 -3.91
N PHE A 36 -3.28 -0.87 -3.62
CA PHE A 36 -1.92 -0.93 -3.09
C PHE A 36 -1.83 -0.20 -1.76
N ASP A 37 -1.24 -0.82 -0.77
CA ASP A 37 -0.71 -0.08 0.36
C ASP A 37 0.59 0.64 -0.01
N ILE A 38 1.06 1.55 0.84
CA ILE A 38 2.27 2.35 0.58
C ILE A 38 3.46 1.87 1.40
N ASP A 39 3.35 1.87 2.74
CA ASP A 39 4.46 1.64 3.65
C ASP A 39 4.81 0.15 3.69
N GLU A 40 6.08 -0.22 3.43
CA GLU A 40 6.58 -1.59 3.21
C GLU A 40 5.85 -2.42 2.12
N THR A 41 5.01 -1.73 1.35
CA THR A 41 4.36 -2.31 0.17
C THR A 41 4.89 -1.67 -1.11
N SER A 42 4.70 -0.38 -1.27
CA SER A 42 5.14 0.38 -2.45
C SER A 42 6.43 1.15 -2.20
N LEU A 43 6.58 1.70 -1.00
CA LEU A 43 7.76 2.39 -0.50
C LEU A 43 8.31 1.65 0.72
N SER A 44 9.64 1.55 0.80
CA SER A 44 10.30 0.90 1.93
C SER A 44 10.65 1.89 3.03
N ASN A 45 10.29 1.55 4.26
CA ASN A 45 10.69 2.26 5.47
C ASN A 45 11.97 1.68 6.09
N LEU A 46 12.63 0.76 5.38
CA LEU A 46 13.90 0.18 5.83
C LEU A 46 14.95 1.23 6.23
N PRO A 47 15.13 2.37 5.52
CA PRO A 47 16.06 3.41 5.96
C PRO A 47 15.75 3.97 7.34
N TYR A 48 14.47 4.14 7.67
CA TYR A 48 14.04 4.55 9.00
C TYR A 48 14.34 3.48 10.05
N TYR A 49 13.89 2.25 9.81
CA TYR A 49 14.04 1.15 10.77
C TYR A 49 15.49 0.72 10.98
N ALA A 50 16.37 0.88 9.99
CA ALA A 50 17.80 0.63 10.16
C ALA A 50 18.43 1.53 11.23
N ASN A 51 17.92 2.73 11.41
CA ASN A 51 18.36 3.68 12.44
C ASN A 51 17.57 3.55 13.77
N HIS A 52 16.53 2.70 13.79
CA HIS A 52 15.61 2.51 14.92
C HIS A 52 15.54 1.03 15.33
N GLY A 53 16.66 0.31 15.31
CA GLY A 53 16.79 -1.05 15.81
C GLY A 53 16.00 -2.11 15.04
N PHE A 54 15.65 -1.89 13.77
CA PHE A 54 14.89 -2.81 12.91
C PHE A 54 13.59 -3.31 13.54
N GLY A 55 12.85 -2.40 14.20
CA GLY A 55 11.58 -2.72 14.85
C GLY A 55 11.72 -3.27 16.27
N ALA A 56 12.94 -3.41 16.81
CA ALA A 56 13.15 -3.82 18.20
C ALA A 56 12.86 -2.70 19.23
N THR A 57 12.80 -1.43 18.77
CA THR A 57 12.42 -0.30 19.62
C THR A 57 10.94 0.02 19.46
N LEU A 58 10.34 0.63 20.49
CA LEU A 58 8.96 1.09 20.42
C LEU A 58 8.79 2.08 19.26
N TYR A 59 7.66 1.96 18.57
CA TYR A 59 7.28 2.90 17.51
C TYR A 59 7.16 4.32 18.07
N ASN A 60 7.75 5.27 17.35
CA ASN A 60 7.67 6.68 17.66
C ASN A 60 7.06 7.44 16.47
N ASP A 61 5.80 7.87 16.63
CA ASP A 61 5.05 8.56 15.58
C ASP A 61 5.73 9.84 15.12
N THR A 62 6.30 10.61 16.04
CA THR A 62 6.96 11.88 15.69
C THR A 62 8.15 11.66 14.77
N SER A 63 9.07 10.77 15.14
CA SER A 63 10.26 10.48 14.33
C SER A 63 9.91 9.79 13.00
N PHE A 64 8.86 8.98 12.98
CA PHE A 64 8.39 8.38 11.73
C PHE A 64 7.78 9.43 10.79
N ARG A 65 7.02 10.39 11.32
CA ARG A 65 6.48 11.51 10.52
C ARG A 65 7.58 12.41 9.98
N GLU A 66 8.65 12.64 10.74
CA GLU A 66 9.83 13.36 10.27
C GLU A 66 10.49 12.63 9.08
N TYR A 67 10.68 11.31 9.19
CA TYR A 67 11.18 10.49 8.07
C TYR A 67 10.26 10.57 6.83
N VAL A 68 8.96 10.47 7.01
CA VAL A 68 8.00 10.62 5.90
C VAL A 68 8.11 11.99 5.26
N ALA A 69 8.32 13.05 6.05
CA ALA A 69 8.47 14.42 5.56
C ALA A 69 9.73 14.64 4.69
N GLU A 70 10.75 13.79 4.80
CA GLU A 70 11.90 13.83 3.89
C GLU A 70 11.52 13.46 2.44
N GLY A 71 10.48 12.64 2.25
CA GLY A 71 10.07 12.16 0.95
C GLY A 71 11.13 11.34 0.23
N SER A 72 11.94 10.62 1.00
CA SER A 72 13.14 9.92 0.55
C SER A 72 12.98 8.39 0.49
N ALA A 73 11.85 7.84 0.96
CA ALA A 73 11.60 6.40 1.00
C ALA A 73 11.76 5.77 -0.39
N PRO A 74 12.64 4.76 -0.56
CA PRO A 74 12.86 4.12 -1.85
C PRO A 74 11.71 3.19 -2.22
N ALA A 75 11.49 2.98 -3.51
CA ALA A 75 10.51 2.01 -3.98
C ALA A 75 10.92 0.57 -3.65
N LEU A 76 9.93 -0.26 -3.31
CA LEU A 76 10.08 -1.71 -3.36
C LEU A 76 10.02 -2.16 -4.83
N PRO A 77 11.13 -2.68 -5.39
CA PRO A 77 11.23 -2.90 -6.82
C PRO A 77 10.25 -3.92 -7.35
N GLU A 78 9.89 -4.93 -6.55
CA GLU A 78 8.97 -5.99 -6.94
C GLU A 78 7.54 -5.44 -7.08
N THR A 79 7.06 -4.71 -6.11
CA THR A 79 5.73 -4.06 -6.16
C THR A 79 5.65 -3.05 -7.30
N ARG A 80 6.73 -2.29 -7.55
CA ARG A 80 6.79 -1.37 -8.69
C ARG A 80 6.72 -2.10 -10.02
N ARG A 81 7.24 -3.32 -10.13
CA ARG A 81 7.11 -4.17 -11.31
C ARG A 81 5.65 -4.55 -11.55
N LEU A 82 4.93 -5.02 -10.53
CA LEU A 82 3.48 -5.30 -10.60
C LEU A 82 2.70 -4.05 -11.02
N TYR A 83 2.96 -2.92 -10.36
CA TYR A 83 2.29 -1.66 -10.66
C TYR A 83 2.38 -1.27 -12.14
N ARG A 84 3.58 -1.34 -12.72
CA ARG A 84 3.81 -1.06 -14.14
C ARG A 84 3.08 -2.05 -15.05
N ARG A 85 3.05 -3.31 -14.67
CA ARG A 85 2.36 -4.34 -15.44
C ARG A 85 0.85 -4.13 -15.47
N LEU A 86 0.26 -3.77 -14.34
CA LEU A 86 -1.17 -3.45 -14.24
C LEU A 86 -1.57 -2.26 -15.12
N LEU A 87 -0.77 -1.19 -15.15
CA LEU A 87 -1.00 -0.07 -16.06
C LEU A 87 -0.99 -0.51 -17.54
N GLN A 88 -0.07 -1.39 -17.93
CA GLN A 88 -0.02 -1.95 -19.29
C GLN A 88 -1.25 -2.78 -19.63
N LEU A 89 -1.81 -3.48 -18.65
CA LEU A 89 -3.02 -4.29 -18.80
C LEU A 89 -4.30 -3.44 -18.77
N GLY A 90 -4.23 -2.14 -18.42
CA GLY A 90 -5.38 -1.26 -18.32
C GLY A 90 -6.09 -1.29 -16.96
N VAL A 91 -5.56 -2.03 -15.98
CA VAL A 91 -6.03 -2.02 -14.58
C VAL A 91 -5.56 -0.73 -13.91
N LYS A 92 -6.45 -0.05 -13.20
CA LYS A 92 -6.14 1.25 -12.58
C LYS A 92 -5.67 1.06 -11.13
N PRO A 93 -4.44 1.50 -10.79
CA PRO A 93 -3.98 1.45 -9.41
C PRO A 93 -4.69 2.47 -8.51
N VAL A 94 -4.96 2.06 -7.28
CA VAL A 94 -5.43 2.91 -6.18
C VAL A 94 -4.48 2.71 -5.01
N PHE A 95 -3.96 3.78 -4.46
CA PHE A 95 -3.21 3.72 -3.20
C PHE A 95 -4.15 3.93 -2.02
N LEU A 96 -4.02 3.07 -1.00
CA LEU A 96 -4.78 3.13 0.25
C LEU A 96 -3.81 2.93 1.42
N THR A 97 -3.59 3.99 2.20
CA THR A 97 -2.52 4.02 3.21
C THR A 97 -3.01 4.47 4.58
N GLY A 98 -2.30 4.04 5.61
CA GLY A 98 -2.46 4.57 6.98
C GLY A 98 -1.93 5.98 7.18
N ARG A 99 -1.17 6.54 6.25
CA ARG A 99 -0.72 7.93 6.28
C ARG A 99 -1.91 8.88 6.32
N THR A 100 -1.71 10.07 6.88
CA THR A 100 -2.77 11.07 7.09
C THR A 100 -2.78 12.14 5.98
N GLU A 101 -3.91 12.82 5.80
CA GLU A 101 -4.12 13.82 4.73
C GLU A 101 -3.11 14.97 4.73
N ASP A 102 -2.60 15.37 5.87
CA ASP A 102 -1.53 16.38 5.99
C ASP A 102 -0.21 15.92 5.35
N GLN A 103 -0.01 14.61 5.18
CA GLN A 103 1.16 14.02 4.51
C GLN A 103 0.95 13.81 2.99
N ARG A 104 -0.21 14.20 2.43
CA ARG A 104 -0.55 13.95 1.02
C ARG A 104 0.51 14.46 0.04
N ASN A 105 0.92 15.71 0.16
CA ASN A 105 1.83 16.34 -0.80
C ASN A 105 3.20 15.65 -0.83
N ILE A 106 3.74 15.33 0.33
CA ILE A 106 5.04 14.65 0.40
C ILE A 106 4.93 13.20 -0.08
N THR A 107 3.83 12.51 0.23
CA THR A 107 3.57 11.15 -0.25
C THR A 107 3.49 11.10 -1.78
N VAL A 108 2.75 12.02 -2.41
CA VAL A 108 2.69 12.16 -3.87
C VAL A 108 4.07 12.43 -4.46
N THR A 109 4.83 13.34 -3.86
CA THR A 109 6.19 13.67 -4.31
C THR A 109 7.10 12.46 -4.25
N ASN A 110 7.08 11.72 -3.15
CA ASN A 110 7.90 10.52 -2.98
C ASN A 110 7.52 9.42 -3.97
N LEU A 111 6.23 9.11 -4.12
CA LEU A 111 5.74 8.13 -5.09
C LEU A 111 6.21 8.47 -6.51
N ARG A 112 6.07 9.73 -6.93
CA ARG A 112 6.51 10.19 -8.26
C ARG A 112 8.00 10.06 -8.46
N ARG A 113 8.81 10.46 -7.47
CA ARG A 113 10.28 10.28 -7.50
C ARG A 113 10.68 8.82 -7.65
N GLN A 114 9.89 7.90 -7.09
CA GLN A 114 10.13 6.46 -7.16
C GLN A 114 9.54 5.79 -8.42
N GLY A 115 8.97 6.59 -9.33
CA GLY A 115 8.49 6.12 -10.64
C GLY A 115 7.09 5.53 -10.61
N TYR A 116 6.28 5.87 -9.61
CA TYR A 116 4.85 5.66 -9.62
C TYR A 116 4.15 6.87 -10.24
N SER A 117 3.24 6.62 -11.18
CA SER A 117 2.42 7.65 -11.83
C SER A 117 1.18 7.01 -12.44
N GLY A 118 0.14 7.80 -12.71
CA GLY A 118 -1.06 7.30 -13.36
C GLY A 118 -2.01 6.52 -12.45
N TRP A 119 -1.87 6.61 -11.13
CA TRP A 119 -2.85 6.06 -10.20
C TRP A 119 -4.18 6.81 -10.31
N MET A 120 -5.27 6.10 -10.06
CA MET A 120 -6.62 6.67 -10.13
C MET A 120 -6.95 7.49 -8.87
N LYS A 121 -6.64 6.93 -7.70
CA LYS A 121 -6.88 7.58 -6.40
C LYS A 121 -5.71 7.34 -5.44
N LEU A 122 -5.55 8.27 -4.50
CA LEU A 122 -4.69 8.15 -3.33
C LEU A 122 -5.56 8.46 -2.11
N LEU A 123 -5.81 7.44 -1.29
CA LEU A 123 -6.67 7.47 -0.12
C LEU A 123 -5.81 7.47 1.14
N LEU A 124 -5.93 8.52 1.92
CA LEU A 124 -5.22 8.71 3.19
C LEU A 124 -6.23 8.83 4.33
N LYS A 125 -5.80 8.52 5.55
CA LYS A 125 -6.63 8.77 6.73
C LYS A 125 -6.89 10.27 6.88
N PRO A 126 -8.08 10.68 7.37
CA PRO A 126 -8.30 12.05 7.78
C PRO A 126 -7.20 12.51 8.76
N ALA A 127 -6.77 13.76 8.65
CA ALA A 127 -5.91 14.35 9.66
C ALA A 127 -6.68 14.39 10.99
N VAL A 128 -6.07 13.90 12.07
CA VAL A 128 -6.71 13.87 13.39
C VAL A 128 -6.83 15.30 13.92
N HIS A 129 -8.01 15.87 13.84
CA HIS A 129 -8.30 17.21 14.36
C HIS A 129 -9.40 17.27 15.43
N ALA A 130 -9.90 16.15 15.90
CA ALA A 130 -10.89 16.14 16.98
C ALA A 130 -10.47 15.18 18.10
N ALA A 131 -10.23 15.72 19.28
CA ALA A 131 -10.15 14.93 20.50
C ALA A 131 -11.49 14.21 20.69
N GLY A 132 -11.51 12.86 20.55
CA GLY A 132 -12.67 12.05 20.90
C GLY A 132 -13.20 11.08 19.84
N GLU A 133 -12.77 11.13 18.59
CA GLU A 133 -13.13 10.05 17.67
C GLU A 133 -12.26 8.83 17.94
N LEU A 134 -12.88 7.74 18.40
CA LEU A 134 -12.30 6.41 18.46
C LEU A 134 -11.74 6.09 17.07
N GLN A 135 -10.43 6.13 16.91
CA GLN A 135 -9.80 5.62 15.69
C GLN A 135 -10.16 4.13 15.60
N GLY A 136 -11.03 3.80 14.67
CA GLY A 136 -11.27 2.42 14.32
C GLY A 136 -9.94 1.73 13.96
N SER A 137 -9.88 0.41 14.10
CA SER A 137 -8.70 -0.36 13.72
C SER A 137 -8.28 -0.06 12.27
N ALA A 138 -7.02 -0.31 11.94
CA ALA A 138 -6.52 -0.16 10.57
C ALA A 138 -7.36 -0.98 9.57
N VAL A 139 -7.82 -2.16 9.99
CA VAL A 139 -8.75 -3.00 9.21
C VAL A 139 -10.06 -2.26 8.92
N ALA A 140 -10.70 -1.67 9.93
CA ALA A 140 -11.97 -0.97 9.76
C ALA A 140 -11.84 0.23 8.81
N TYR A 141 -10.76 1.00 8.93
CA TYR A 141 -10.48 2.10 8.02
C TYR A 141 -10.29 1.61 6.57
N LYS A 142 -9.37 0.64 6.36
CA LYS A 142 -9.02 0.18 5.01
C LYS A 142 -10.20 -0.55 4.34
N SER A 143 -10.93 -1.38 5.06
CA SER A 143 -12.13 -2.02 4.51
C SER A 143 -13.23 -1.01 4.18
N GLY A 144 -13.44 -0.01 5.03
CA GLY A 144 -14.40 1.06 4.76
C GLY A 144 -14.08 1.86 3.49
N GLU A 145 -12.79 2.17 3.24
CA GLU A 145 -12.38 2.85 2.00
C GLU A 145 -12.55 1.93 0.76
N ARG A 146 -12.27 0.64 0.89
CA ARG A 146 -12.54 -0.33 -0.19
C ARG A 146 -14.04 -0.44 -0.49
N GLN A 147 -14.90 -0.45 0.55
CA GLN A 147 -16.35 -0.44 0.35
C GLN A 147 -16.81 0.78 -0.44
N LYS A 148 -16.30 1.98 -0.12
CA LYS A 148 -16.62 3.20 -0.87
C LYS A 148 -16.21 3.13 -2.35
N LEU A 149 -15.13 2.41 -2.65
CA LEU A 149 -14.71 2.17 -4.05
C LEU A 149 -15.72 1.26 -4.77
N GLU A 150 -16.18 0.18 -4.15
CA GLU A 150 -17.18 -0.72 -4.73
C GLU A 150 -18.54 -0.04 -4.85
N ASP A 151 -18.96 0.72 -3.85
CA ASP A 151 -20.22 1.52 -3.90
C ASP A 151 -20.19 2.55 -5.04
N ALA A 152 -19.00 3.05 -5.41
CA ALA A 152 -18.80 3.92 -6.56
C ALA A 152 -18.75 3.16 -7.92
N GLY A 153 -18.99 1.85 -7.90
CA GLY A 153 -19.10 0.99 -9.08
C GLY A 153 -17.75 0.54 -9.63
N PHE A 154 -16.68 0.56 -8.82
CA PHE A 154 -15.42 -0.07 -9.19
C PHE A 154 -15.38 -1.52 -8.75
N THR A 155 -14.60 -2.33 -9.45
CA THR A 155 -14.33 -3.73 -9.10
C THR A 155 -12.89 -3.85 -8.64
N ILE A 156 -12.69 -4.23 -7.38
CA ILE A 156 -11.34 -4.46 -6.83
C ILE A 156 -10.89 -5.86 -7.28
N VAL A 157 -10.17 -5.93 -8.41
CA VAL A 157 -9.69 -7.21 -8.95
C VAL A 157 -8.48 -7.75 -8.19
N GLY A 158 -7.74 -6.89 -7.50
CA GLY A 158 -6.61 -7.31 -6.66
C GLY A 158 -6.32 -6.31 -5.55
N ASN A 159 -5.72 -6.81 -4.48
CA ASN A 159 -5.33 -6.01 -3.31
C ASN A 159 -4.00 -6.55 -2.76
N ILE A 160 -3.02 -5.70 -2.56
CA ILE A 160 -1.67 -6.06 -2.10
C ILE A 160 -1.22 -5.17 -0.97
N GLY A 161 -0.70 -5.78 0.09
CA GLY A 161 -0.15 -5.09 1.26
C GLY A 161 0.75 -5.98 2.09
N ASP A 162 1.55 -5.37 2.97
CA ASP A 162 2.46 -6.06 3.89
C ASP A 162 1.84 -6.33 5.26
N GLN A 163 0.76 -5.65 5.63
CA GLN A 163 0.03 -5.87 6.88
C GLN A 163 -1.27 -6.64 6.65
N TRP A 164 -1.71 -7.39 7.64
CA TRP A 164 -3.01 -8.06 7.60
C TRP A 164 -4.16 -7.05 7.48
N SER A 165 -4.00 -5.88 8.05
CA SER A 165 -4.97 -4.79 7.94
C SER A 165 -5.19 -4.29 6.50
N ASP A 166 -4.26 -4.54 5.58
CA ASP A 166 -4.40 -4.19 4.17
C ASP A 166 -5.38 -5.09 3.44
N ILE A 167 -5.38 -6.37 3.81
CA ILE A 167 -6.03 -7.43 3.05
C ILE A 167 -7.19 -8.10 3.77
N LEU A 168 -7.41 -7.81 5.06
CA LEU A 168 -8.57 -8.29 5.82
C LEU A 168 -9.70 -7.27 5.83
N GLY A 169 -10.91 -7.74 6.17
CA GLY A 169 -12.13 -6.93 6.25
C GLY A 169 -12.79 -6.74 4.88
N THR A 170 -14.12 -6.97 4.85
CA THR A 170 -14.93 -6.94 3.62
C THR A 170 -15.20 -5.49 3.19
N PRO A 171 -15.08 -5.16 1.87
CA PRO A 171 -14.60 -6.05 0.80
C PRO A 171 -13.07 -6.16 0.77
N GLU A 172 -12.56 -7.34 0.48
CA GLU A 172 -11.12 -7.63 0.38
C GLU A 172 -10.58 -7.43 -1.03
N GLY A 173 -11.47 -7.51 -2.02
CA GLY A 173 -11.16 -7.63 -3.43
C GLY A 173 -11.22 -9.08 -3.90
N THR A 174 -11.17 -9.31 -5.22
CA THR A 174 -11.29 -10.64 -5.80
C THR A 174 -10.12 -11.54 -5.40
N ARG A 175 -8.92 -11.02 -5.30
CA ARG A 175 -7.74 -11.74 -4.81
C ARG A 175 -6.82 -10.80 -4.02
N THR A 176 -6.29 -11.32 -2.92
CA THR A 176 -5.37 -10.60 -2.03
C THR A 176 -3.96 -11.19 -2.10
N PHE A 177 -2.97 -10.34 -1.89
CA PHE A 177 -1.55 -10.70 -1.93
C PHE A 177 -0.84 -10.11 -0.71
N LYS A 178 -0.35 -10.98 0.18
CA LYS A 178 0.35 -10.59 1.40
C LYS A 178 1.85 -10.57 1.16
N LEU A 179 2.44 -9.38 1.21
CA LEU A 179 3.90 -9.22 1.21
C LEU A 179 4.49 -9.55 2.59
N PRO A 180 5.73 -10.03 2.64
CA PRO A 180 6.42 -10.20 3.91
C PRO A 180 6.81 -8.85 4.52
N ASP A 181 6.52 -8.65 5.80
CA ASP A 181 7.15 -7.61 6.62
C ASP A 181 7.66 -8.21 7.93
N PRO A 182 8.99 -8.34 8.09
CA PRO A 182 9.59 -8.85 9.32
C PRO A 182 9.91 -7.76 10.35
N MET A 183 9.55 -6.50 10.12
CA MET A 183 9.97 -5.39 10.99
C MET A 183 8.92 -4.97 12.00
N TYR A 184 7.66 -4.97 11.63
CA TYR A 184 6.58 -4.55 12.53
C TYR A 184 5.24 -5.21 12.19
N TYR A 185 4.27 -5.04 13.07
CA TYR A 185 2.91 -5.48 12.90
C TYR A 185 1.93 -4.36 13.29
N ILE A 186 0.90 -4.17 12.47
CA ILE A 186 -0.21 -3.25 12.75
C ILE A 186 -1.49 -4.08 12.89
N GLY A 187 -2.05 -4.08 14.11
CA GLY A 187 -3.30 -4.76 14.45
C GLY A 187 -4.57 -3.99 14.08
#